data_c38ba07632919d3da827ef4d1ef02a67
#
_entry.id   c38ba07632919d3da827ef4d1ef02a67
#
_cell.length_a   1.000
_cell.length_b   1.000
_cell.length_c   1.000
_cell.angle_alpha   90.00
_cell.angle_beta   90.00
_cell.angle_gamma   90.00
#
_symmetry.space_group_name_H-M   'P 1'
#
loop_
_entity.id
_entity.type
_entity.pdbx_description
1 polymer ?
#
loop_
_entity_poly.entity_id
_entity_poly.type
_entity_poly.pdbx_seq_one_letter_code
_entity_poly.pdbx_strand_id
1 'polypeptide(L)'
;MTALTNQALMELAAKETLDDYIKRGCVSKTSLTIDETRQLNLKKVKENKCNPIKGELTLASFYVSSGWTSEESVFDYVIMDEASQALYPMIAVSFKLGKKVIWVGDQKQLSPIVLTNEDIINGNNWNDIVNGFNTLCNSTDYKSFLLKDTFRLTKRGAECTGVFYDNLLNSVSEYQTIPVNISWLKSDGGPVIEYLSLPLGEKSPEIAISFILSKVKSILEVSSKASIAVLCKFKDSIRSLQKAFVLGLSVKNLPDNIKIETVDRVQGLTVDYCFFIIPNVSTRYSLQSELFNVATSRARYCTIIVADKLLLKENMNEDVRKYLLKASNDSYVSLAKTISSGSITLTIKDKIDLSKFERKRTELVEGKENIYIIDTNVFVNCPDIINKIGKKYKIIIPSTVLEELDKLKIKEGVDKTILSKAAKNISVAFTQKYSCMEDANISLLPNGFDRRNPDCKILSVALKHSEENPILLTSDNMLAARAKGLGITTITLKEFLK
;
A
#
# COMPACT_ATOMS: atom_id res chain seq x y z
N MET A 1 -18.49 -19.97 -13.11
CA MET A 1 -18.03 -18.98 -12.14
C MET A 1 -16.74 -18.38 -12.64
N THR A 2 -16.55 -17.09 -12.45
CA THR A 2 -15.39 -16.36 -12.93
C THR A 2 -14.76 -15.54 -11.81
N ALA A 3 -13.46 -15.30 -11.90
CA ALA A 3 -12.69 -14.41 -11.04
C ALA A 3 -11.58 -13.74 -11.85
N LEU A 4 -10.99 -12.67 -11.35
CA LEU A 4 -9.88 -12.00 -12.03
C LEU A 4 -8.58 -12.80 -12.00
N THR A 5 -8.37 -13.61 -10.96
CA THR A 5 -7.15 -14.40 -10.78
C THR A 5 -7.45 -15.89 -10.78
N ASN A 6 -6.51 -16.67 -11.31
CA ASN A 6 -6.57 -18.13 -11.21
C ASN A 6 -6.51 -18.61 -9.75
N GLN A 7 -5.79 -17.89 -8.88
CA GLN A 7 -5.67 -18.24 -7.46
C GLN A 7 -7.05 -18.28 -6.78
N ALA A 8 -7.93 -17.32 -7.02
CA ALA A 8 -9.28 -17.31 -6.47
C ALA A 8 -10.11 -18.53 -6.93
N LEU A 9 -10.01 -18.87 -8.23
CA LEU A 9 -10.68 -20.07 -8.77
C LEU A 9 -10.15 -21.37 -8.16
N MET A 10 -8.86 -21.42 -7.87
CA MET A 10 -8.20 -22.56 -7.24
C MET A 10 -8.63 -22.73 -5.79
N GLU A 11 -8.71 -21.65 -5.03
CA GLU A 11 -9.20 -21.67 -3.65
C GLU A 11 -10.66 -22.10 -3.57
N LEU A 12 -11.47 -21.69 -4.55
CA LEU A 12 -12.84 -22.17 -4.66
C LEU A 12 -12.87 -23.68 -4.95
N ALA A 13 -12.10 -24.15 -5.95
CA ALA A 13 -12.05 -25.56 -6.30
C ALA A 13 -11.57 -26.46 -5.15
N ALA A 14 -10.79 -25.92 -4.23
CA ALA A 14 -10.31 -26.60 -3.04
C ALA A 14 -11.36 -26.71 -1.91
N LYS A 15 -12.55 -26.08 -2.04
CA LYS A 15 -13.58 -26.14 -0.99
C LYS A 15 -14.22 -27.53 -0.93
N GLU A 16 -14.28 -28.11 0.25
CA GLU A 16 -14.90 -29.42 0.51
C GLU A 16 -16.33 -29.53 -0.01
N THR A 17 -17.07 -28.42 -0.01
CA THR A 17 -18.43 -28.35 -0.55
C THR A 17 -18.54 -28.71 -2.04
N LEU A 18 -17.42 -28.62 -2.78
CA LEU A 18 -17.37 -29.00 -4.20
C LEU A 18 -16.89 -30.44 -4.44
N ASP A 19 -16.38 -31.15 -3.45
CA ASP A 19 -15.75 -32.44 -3.60
C ASP A 19 -16.66 -33.46 -4.28
N ASP A 20 -17.93 -33.55 -3.89
CA ASP A 20 -18.88 -34.48 -4.48
C ASP A 20 -19.22 -34.14 -5.93
N TYR A 21 -19.28 -32.85 -6.26
CA TYR A 21 -19.49 -32.39 -7.64
C TYR A 21 -18.25 -32.66 -8.50
N ILE A 22 -17.07 -32.47 -7.95
CA ILE A 22 -15.80 -32.81 -8.61
C ILE A 22 -15.71 -34.32 -8.87
N LYS A 23 -16.01 -35.15 -7.87
CA LYS A 23 -16.04 -36.60 -8.01
C LYS A 23 -17.00 -37.09 -9.10
N ARG A 24 -18.15 -36.43 -9.23
CA ARG A 24 -19.15 -36.71 -10.27
C ARG A 24 -18.76 -36.14 -11.64
N GLY A 25 -17.67 -35.41 -11.74
CA GLY A 25 -17.20 -34.78 -12.98
C GLY A 25 -18.04 -33.61 -13.43
N CYS A 26 -18.75 -32.95 -12.51
CA CYS A 26 -19.61 -31.80 -12.79
C CYS A 26 -18.88 -30.44 -12.60
N VAL A 27 -17.58 -30.46 -12.36
CA VAL A 27 -16.76 -29.24 -12.23
C VAL A 27 -15.62 -29.28 -13.24
N SER A 28 -15.49 -28.23 -14.02
CA SER A 28 -14.42 -28.08 -15.01
C SER A 28 -13.71 -26.74 -14.84
N LYS A 29 -12.43 -26.66 -15.22
CA LYS A 29 -11.65 -25.43 -15.28
C LYS A 29 -11.00 -25.29 -16.66
N THR A 30 -10.91 -24.08 -17.18
CA THR A 30 -10.48 -23.80 -18.55
C THR A 30 -9.03 -24.14 -18.84
N SER A 31 -8.15 -24.11 -17.83
CA SER A 31 -6.78 -24.60 -17.93
C SER A 31 -6.28 -25.00 -16.55
N LEU A 32 -5.48 -26.05 -16.50
CA LEU A 32 -4.81 -26.51 -15.29
C LEU A 32 -3.32 -26.59 -15.58
N THR A 33 -2.53 -25.81 -14.86
CA THR A 33 -1.06 -25.96 -14.89
C THR A 33 -0.63 -27.17 -14.06
N ILE A 34 0.58 -27.64 -14.29
CA ILE A 34 1.15 -28.77 -13.51
C ILE A 34 1.21 -28.43 -12.02
N ASP A 35 1.56 -27.17 -11.68
CA ASP A 35 1.64 -26.73 -10.31
C ASP A 35 0.27 -26.60 -9.65
N GLU A 36 -0.73 -26.09 -10.37
CA GLU A 36 -2.12 -26.06 -9.92
C GLU A 36 -2.64 -27.47 -9.64
N THR A 37 -2.34 -28.42 -10.52
CA THR A 37 -2.74 -29.82 -10.35
C THR A 37 -2.08 -30.46 -9.12
N ARG A 38 -0.83 -30.11 -8.82
CA ARG A 38 -0.11 -30.58 -7.64
C ARG A 38 -0.64 -29.97 -6.34
N GLN A 39 -0.82 -28.66 -6.33
CA GLN A 39 -1.24 -27.92 -5.13
C GLN A 39 -2.60 -28.33 -4.61
N LEU A 40 -3.54 -28.63 -5.49
CA LEU A 40 -4.93 -28.90 -5.11
C LEU A 40 -5.30 -30.38 -5.14
N ASN A 41 -4.38 -31.27 -5.46
CA ASN A 41 -4.70 -32.69 -5.69
C ASN A 41 -5.89 -32.87 -6.66
N LEU A 42 -6.01 -31.97 -7.65
CA LEU A 42 -7.14 -31.80 -8.56
C LEU A 42 -7.19 -32.85 -9.69
N LYS A 43 -6.69 -34.06 -9.47
CA LYS A 43 -6.81 -35.15 -10.46
C LYS A 43 -8.23 -35.38 -10.97
N LYS A 44 -9.23 -34.74 -10.39
CA LYS A 44 -10.67 -34.95 -10.65
C LYS A 44 -11.37 -33.76 -11.30
N VAL A 45 -10.77 -32.54 -11.30
CA VAL A 45 -11.34 -31.43 -12.04
C VAL A 45 -10.97 -31.55 -13.50
N LYS A 46 -11.97 -31.66 -14.37
CA LYS A 46 -11.75 -31.77 -15.80
C LYS A 46 -11.18 -30.48 -16.35
N GLU A 47 -10.19 -30.57 -17.24
CA GLU A 47 -9.78 -29.47 -18.06
C GLU A 47 -10.77 -29.28 -19.20
N ASN A 48 -11.43 -28.13 -19.28
CA ASN A 48 -12.33 -27.80 -20.37
C ASN A 48 -11.77 -26.62 -21.15
N LYS A 49 -11.28 -26.88 -22.36
CA LYS A 49 -10.58 -25.85 -23.17
C LYS A 49 -11.51 -24.89 -23.89
N CYS A 50 -12.79 -25.22 -24.08
CA CYS A 50 -13.52 -24.51 -25.11
C CYS A 50 -14.99 -24.17 -24.86
N ASN A 51 -15.78 -24.92 -24.08
CA ASN A 51 -17.22 -24.65 -24.07
C ASN A 51 -17.91 -24.96 -22.75
N PRO A 52 -18.86 -24.11 -22.34
CA PRO A 52 -19.76 -24.41 -21.23
C PRO A 52 -20.55 -25.70 -21.51
N ILE A 53 -20.62 -26.57 -20.53
CA ILE A 53 -21.38 -27.84 -20.63
C ILE A 53 -22.59 -27.70 -19.72
N LYS A 54 -23.76 -28.07 -20.25
CA LYS A 54 -25.04 -28.06 -19.50
C LYS A 54 -24.93 -28.94 -18.24
N GLY A 55 -25.28 -28.38 -17.09
CA GLY A 55 -25.27 -29.09 -15.81
C GLY A 55 -23.90 -29.11 -15.13
N GLU A 56 -22.91 -28.39 -15.66
CA GLU A 56 -21.58 -28.27 -15.07
C GLU A 56 -21.31 -26.89 -14.51
N LEU A 57 -20.46 -26.86 -13.46
CA LEU A 57 -19.83 -25.65 -12.98
C LEU A 57 -18.51 -25.43 -13.73
N THR A 58 -18.46 -24.45 -14.59
CA THR A 58 -17.23 -24.05 -15.29
C THR A 58 -16.50 -22.96 -14.52
N LEU A 59 -15.23 -23.19 -14.20
CA LEU A 59 -14.33 -22.21 -13.57
C LEU A 59 -13.42 -21.63 -14.65
N ALA A 60 -13.50 -20.32 -14.85
CA ALA A 60 -12.70 -19.62 -15.84
C ALA A 60 -12.27 -18.25 -15.30
N SER A 61 -11.05 -17.79 -15.65
CA SER A 61 -10.72 -16.39 -15.39
C SER A 61 -11.65 -15.48 -16.18
N PHE A 62 -11.84 -14.25 -15.67
CA PHE A 62 -12.68 -13.28 -16.35
C PHE A 62 -12.26 -13.07 -17.81
N TYR A 63 -10.95 -12.95 -18.06
CA TYR A 63 -10.41 -12.75 -19.41
C TYR A 63 -10.72 -13.89 -20.38
N VAL A 64 -10.76 -15.12 -19.90
CA VAL A 64 -11.15 -16.26 -20.72
C VAL A 64 -12.65 -16.27 -20.96
N SER A 65 -13.45 -16.12 -19.89
CA SER A 65 -14.91 -16.15 -20.00
C SER A 65 -15.47 -15.00 -20.81
N SER A 66 -14.84 -13.83 -20.81
CA SER A 66 -15.25 -12.69 -21.63
C SER A 66 -15.20 -12.97 -23.12
N GLY A 67 -14.30 -13.87 -23.57
CA GLY A 67 -14.23 -14.34 -24.96
C GLY A 67 -15.40 -15.22 -25.39
N TRP A 68 -16.25 -15.65 -24.45
CA TRP A 68 -17.45 -16.48 -24.76
C TRP A 68 -18.72 -15.65 -24.93
N THR A 69 -18.64 -14.33 -24.92
CA THR A 69 -19.79 -13.47 -25.15
C THR A 69 -20.33 -13.67 -26.56
N SER A 70 -21.65 -13.88 -26.68
CA SER A 70 -22.39 -13.98 -27.93
C SER A 70 -23.67 -13.14 -27.83
N GLU A 71 -24.51 -13.16 -28.86
CA GLU A 71 -25.77 -12.47 -28.84
C GLU A 71 -26.73 -13.03 -27.78
N GLU A 72 -26.62 -14.34 -27.51
CA GLU A 72 -27.37 -15.03 -26.46
C GLU A 72 -26.46 -15.32 -25.26
N SER A 73 -27.06 -15.26 -24.06
CA SER A 73 -26.35 -15.57 -22.82
C SER A 73 -25.98 -17.06 -22.77
N VAL A 74 -24.67 -17.33 -22.59
CA VAL A 74 -24.10 -18.68 -22.63
C VAL A 74 -24.44 -19.49 -21.40
N PHE A 75 -24.60 -18.84 -20.23
CA PHE A 75 -24.83 -19.48 -18.94
C PHE A 75 -26.18 -19.12 -18.36
N ASP A 76 -26.80 -20.02 -17.59
CA ASP A 76 -27.97 -19.67 -16.79
C ASP A 76 -27.59 -18.76 -15.61
N TYR A 77 -26.41 -19.03 -15.00
CA TYR A 77 -25.88 -18.22 -13.92
C TYR A 77 -24.41 -17.89 -14.15
N VAL A 78 -24.04 -16.65 -13.91
CA VAL A 78 -22.64 -16.21 -13.80
C VAL A 78 -22.41 -15.72 -12.38
N ILE A 79 -21.40 -16.29 -11.71
CA ILE A 79 -20.95 -15.82 -10.41
C ILE A 79 -19.55 -15.21 -10.62
N MET A 80 -19.41 -13.93 -10.38
CA MET A 80 -18.14 -13.21 -10.47
C MET A 80 -17.61 -12.99 -9.06
N ASP A 81 -16.55 -13.71 -8.71
CA ASP A 81 -15.88 -13.58 -7.41
C ASP A 81 -14.77 -12.55 -7.47
N GLU A 82 -14.42 -11.96 -6.32
CA GLU A 82 -13.48 -10.85 -6.19
C GLU A 82 -13.86 -9.66 -7.09
N ALA A 83 -15.16 -9.41 -7.22
CA ALA A 83 -15.69 -8.37 -8.10
C ALA A 83 -15.27 -6.94 -7.70
N SER A 84 -14.82 -6.74 -6.46
CA SER A 84 -14.24 -5.46 -6.00
C SER A 84 -13.02 -5.02 -6.81
N GLN A 85 -12.33 -5.97 -7.48
CA GLN A 85 -11.21 -5.69 -8.38
C GLN A 85 -11.62 -5.47 -9.83
N ALA A 86 -12.91 -5.49 -10.14
CA ALA A 86 -13.39 -5.37 -11.51
C ALA A 86 -13.65 -3.91 -11.89
N LEU A 87 -13.16 -3.53 -13.07
CA LEU A 87 -13.57 -2.30 -13.74
C LEU A 87 -15.03 -2.40 -14.19
N TYR A 88 -15.74 -1.28 -14.31
CA TYR A 88 -17.14 -1.27 -14.75
C TYR A 88 -17.38 -1.97 -16.11
N PRO A 89 -16.52 -1.84 -17.13
CA PRO A 89 -16.68 -2.61 -18.37
C PRO A 89 -16.64 -4.14 -18.15
N MET A 90 -15.88 -4.63 -17.17
CA MET A 90 -15.85 -6.05 -16.84
C MET A 90 -17.19 -6.51 -16.24
N ILE A 91 -17.78 -5.68 -15.38
CA ILE A 91 -19.10 -5.92 -14.84
C ILE A 91 -20.15 -5.92 -15.97
N ALA A 92 -20.08 -4.96 -16.87
CA ALA A 92 -20.98 -4.88 -18.02
C ALA A 92 -20.90 -6.13 -18.91
N VAL A 93 -19.71 -6.65 -19.17
CA VAL A 93 -19.52 -7.90 -19.94
C VAL A 93 -20.16 -9.10 -19.24
N SER A 94 -20.17 -9.16 -17.92
CA SER A 94 -20.79 -10.28 -17.17
C SER A 94 -22.30 -10.44 -17.48
N PHE A 95 -23.00 -9.36 -17.79
CA PHE A 95 -24.42 -9.40 -18.23
C PHE A 95 -24.61 -10.10 -19.57
N LYS A 96 -23.59 -10.09 -20.44
CA LYS A 96 -23.65 -10.80 -21.72
C LYS A 96 -23.37 -12.30 -21.56
N LEU A 97 -22.69 -12.69 -20.47
CA LEU A 97 -22.33 -14.09 -20.23
C LEU A 97 -23.47 -14.92 -19.67
N GLY A 98 -24.35 -14.35 -18.85
CA GLY A 98 -25.37 -15.11 -18.16
C GLY A 98 -26.74 -14.45 -18.05
N LYS A 99 -27.78 -15.29 -17.99
CA LYS A 99 -29.18 -14.82 -17.78
C LYS A 99 -29.35 -14.18 -16.39
N LYS A 100 -28.61 -14.70 -15.40
CA LYS A 100 -28.55 -14.14 -14.04
C LYS A 100 -27.11 -13.99 -13.64
N VAL A 101 -26.77 -12.86 -13.03
CA VAL A 101 -25.40 -12.53 -12.60
C VAL A 101 -25.39 -12.25 -11.11
N ILE A 102 -24.42 -12.81 -10.42
CA ILE A 102 -24.17 -12.58 -9.00
C ILE A 102 -22.73 -12.05 -8.90
N TRP A 103 -22.58 -10.85 -8.39
CA TRP A 103 -21.26 -10.27 -8.09
C TRP A 103 -20.97 -10.46 -6.62
N VAL A 104 -19.82 -11.07 -6.32
CA VAL A 104 -19.32 -11.29 -4.96
C VAL A 104 -18.05 -10.50 -4.81
N GLY A 105 -18.00 -9.62 -3.85
CA GLY A 105 -16.83 -8.75 -3.62
C GLY A 105 -16.94 -8.01 -2.29
N ASP A 106 -15.92 -7.25 -1.98
CA ASP A 106 -15.83 -6.50 -0.75
C ASP A 106 -15.37 -5.06 -1.03
N GLN A 107 -16.26 -4.09 -0.84
CA GLN A 107 -15.98 -2.66 -1.04
C GLN A 107 -14.91 -2.10 -0.10
N LYS A 108 -14.63 -2.81 1.00
CA LYS A 108 -13.65 -2.41 2.01
C LYS A 108 -12.30 -3.11 1.82
N GLN A 109 -12.14 -3.85 0.73
CA GLN A 109 -10.88 -4.43 0.28
C GLN A 109 -10.36 -3.69 -0.95
N LEU A 110 -9.22 -4.17 -1.50
CA LEU A 110 -8.52 -3.47 -2.59
C LEU A 110 -9.41 -3.30 -3.83
N SER A 111 -9.44 -2.08 -4.31
CA SER A 111 -10.03 -1.71 -5.61
C SER A 111 -9.13 -2.13 -6.78
N PRO A 112 -9.58 -2.04 -8.04
CA PRO A 112 -8.77 -2.33 -9.20
C PRO A 112 -7.47 -1.52 -9.22
N ILE A 113 -6.38 -2.14 -9.63
CA ILE A 113 -5.11 -1.42 -9.85
C ILE A 113 -5.20 -0.70 -11.17
N VAL A 114 -5.19 0.63 -11.13
CA VAL A 114 -5.19 1.50 -12.29
C VAL A 114 -3.89 2.26 -12.35
N LEU A 115 -3.23 2.22 -13.51
CA LEU A 115 -1.95 2.91 -13.73
C LEU A 115 -2.12 4.39 -14.12
N THR A 116 -3.34 4.79 -14.43
CA THR A 116 -3.67 6.18 -14.76
C THR A 116 -3.60 7.05 -13.51
N ASN A 117 -3.05 8.25 -13.63
CA ASN A 117 -2.96 9.21 -12.53
C ASN A 117 -4.38 9.54 -12.00
N GLU A 118 -4.53 9.59 -10.68
CA GLU A 118 -5.79 9.96 -9.99
C GLU A 118 -6.33 11.32 -10.46
N ASP A 119 -5.47 12.30 -10.73
CA ASP A 119 -5.90 13.61 -11.22
C ASP A 119 -6.58 13.51 -12.60
N ILE A 120 -6.13 12.58 -13.45
CA ILE A 120 -6.75 12.33 -14.76
C ILE A 120 -8.10 11.62 -14.58
N ILE A 121 -8.18 10.66 -13.69
CA ILE A 121 -9.41 9.92 -13.37
C ILE A 121 -10.46 10.89 -12.83
N ASN A 122 -10.08 11.71 -11.86
CA ASN A 122 -10.97 12.69 -11.23
C ASN A 122 -11.37 13.81 -12.21
N GLY A 123 -10.42 14.32 -12.99
CA GLY A 123 -10.67 15.38 -13.98
C GLY A 123 -11.61 14.97 -15.13
N ASN A 124 -11.69 13.67 -15.43
CA ASN A 124 -12.59 13.12 -16.45
C ASN A 124 -13.84 12.43 -15.86
N ASN A 125 -14.03 12.45 -14.54
CA ASN A 125 -15.13 11.76 -13.84
C ASN A 125 -15.16 10.24 -14.10
N TRP A 126 -14.00 9.58 -14.20
CA TRP A 126 -13.90 8.14 -14.48
C TRP A 126 -13.93 7.26 -13.22
N ASN A 127 -14.18 7.85 -12.05
CA ASN A 127 -14.21 7.10 -10.79
C ASN A 127 -15.18 5.93 -10.82
N ASP A 128 -16.37 6.11 -11.40
CA ASP A 128 -17.37 5.06 -11.50
C ASP A 128 -16.93 3.93 -12.45
N ILE A 129 -16.16 4.25 -13.48
CA ILE A 129 -15.62 3.27 -14.41
C ILE A 129 -14.53 2.45 -13.76
N VAL A 130 -13.66 3.10 -12.99
CA VAL A 130 -12.54 2.46 -12.30
C VAL A 130 -13.03 1.60 -11.14
N ASN A 131 -14.02 2.06 -10.38
CA ASN A 131 -14.54 1.37 -9.21
C ASN A 131 -15.88 0.66 -9.52
N GLY A 132 -15.90 -0.17 -10.54
CA GLY A 132 -17.13 -0.75 -11.09
C GLY A 132 -18.00 -1.47 -10.07
N PHE A 133 -17.41 -2.22 -9.12
CA PHE A 133 -18.18 -2.91 -8.09
C PHE A 133 -18.82 -1.92 -7.09
N ASN A 134 -18.11 -0.87 -6.69
CA ASN A 134 -18.66 0.17 -5.81
C ASN A 134 -19.79 0.91 -6.52
N THR A 135 -19.63 1.23 -7.79
CA THR A 135 -20.67 1.85 -8.63
C THR A 135 -21.90 0.97 -8.68
N LEU A 136 -21.73 -0.34 -8.88
CA LEU A 136 -22.83 -1.31 -8.88
C LEU A 136 -23.56 -1.36 -7.52
N CYS A 137 -22.82 -1.42 -6.42
CA CYS A 137 -23.38 -1.50 -5.07
C CYS A 137 -24.12 -0.22 -4.66
N ASN A 138 -23.74 0.93 -5.19
CA ASN A 138 -24.38 2.21 -4.94
C ASN A 138 -25.60 2.45 -5.86
N SER A 139 -25.82 1.60 -6.89
CA SER A 139 -26.99 1.67 -7.74
C SER A 139 -28.24 1.16 -7.01
N THR A 140 -29.36 1.83 -7.22
CA THR A 140 -30.67 1.39 -6.72
C THR A 140 -31.30 0.27 -7.55
N ASP A 141 -30.73 -0.01 -8.73
CA ASP A 141 -31.29 -0.97 -9.69
C ASP A 141 -31.01 -2.42 -9.32
N TYR A 142 -30.03 -2.65 -8.43
CA TYR A 142 -29.62 -3.99 -8.04
C TYR A 142 -29.79 -4.23 -6.55
N LYS A 143 -30.21 -5.46 -6.21
CA LYS A 143 -30.30 -5.87 -4.80
C LYS A 143 -28.90 -6.18 -4.27
N SER A 144 -28.52 -5.51 -3.19
CA SER A 144 -27.29 -5.73 -2.46
C SER A 144 -27.55 -6.48 -1.15
N PHE A 145 -26.69 -7.45 -0.83
CA PHE A 145 -26.75 -8.23 0.40
C PHE A 145 -25.38 -8.19 1.07
N LEU A 146 -25.36 -7.83 2.34
CA LEU A 146 -24.15 -7.87 3.15
C LEU A 146 -24.06 -9.21 3.89
N LEU A 147 -23.02 -10.00 3.60
CA LEU A 147 -22.67 -11.18 4.38
C LEU A 147 -21.94 -10.73 5.65
N LYS A 148 -22.55 -10.96 6.82
CA LYS A 148 -22.03 -10.48 8.11
C LYS A 148 -21.23 -11.53 8.86
N ASP A 149 -21.34 -12.79 8.47
CA ASP A 149 -20.69 -13.90 9.17
C ASP A 149 -19.36 -14.26 8.52
N THR A 150 -18.32 -14.34 9.35
CA THR A 150 -17.00 -14.81 8.93
C THR A 150 -16.70 -16.19 9.51
N PHE A 151 -16.32 -17.12 8.64
CA PHE A 151 -15.87 -18.46 9.00
C PHE A 151 -14.34 -18.55 9.22
N ARG A 152 -13.64 -17.46 8.93
CA ARG A 152 -12.17 -17.40 9.02
C ARG A 152 -11.68 -16.89 10.37
N LEU A 153 -12.18 -15.74 10.79
CA LEU A 153 -11.62 -15.01 11.93
C LEU A 153 -12.14 -15.56 13.26
N THR A 154 -11.28 -15.57 14.28
CA THR A 154 -11.73 -15.75 15.65
C THR A 154 -12.73 -14.65 16.04
N LYS A 155 -13.44 -14.83 17.14
CA LYS A 155 -14.36 -13.79 17.66
C LYS A 155 -13.64 -12.46 17.86
N ARG A 156 -12.48 -12.50 18.52
CA ARG A 156 -11.69 -11.29 18.77
C ARG A 156 -11.11 -10.69 17.48
N GLY A 157 -10.68 -11.53 16.54
CA GLY A 157 -10.25 -11.10 15.20
C GLY A 157 -11.38 -10.40 14.43
N ALA A 158 -12.61 -10.95 14.48
CA ALA A 158 -13.78 -10.36 13.86
C ALA A 158 -14.19 -9.03 14.51
N GLU A 159 -14.11 -8.91 15.84
CA GLU A 159 -14.36 -7.65 16.55
C GLU A 159 -13.40 -6.54 16.12
N CYS A 160 -12.12 -6.85 15.93
CA CYS A 160 -11.14 -5.87 15.46
C CYS A 160 -11.38 -5.51 13.99
N THR A 161 -11.55 -6.50 13.11
CA THR A 161 -11.79 -6.29 11.67
C THR A 161 -13.16 -5.64 11.42
N GLY A 162 -14.12 -5.86 12.30
CA GLY A 162 -15.47 -5.31 12.21
C GLY A 162 -15.53 -3.79 12.13
N VAL A 163 -14.47 -3.08 12.55
CA VAL A 163 -14.42 -1.60 12.45
C VAL A 163 -14.56 -1.10 11.02
N PHE A 164 -14.09 -1.89 10.03
CA PHE A 164 -14.24 -1.57 8.61
C PHE A 164 -15.66 -1.79 8.08
N TYR A 165 -16.50 -2.50 8.84
CA TYR A 165 -17.85 -2.94 8.47
C TYR A 165 -18.89 -2.49 9.48
N ASP A 166 -18.77 -1.30 10.01
CA ASP A 166 -19.69 -0.71 11.00
C ASP A 166 -19.96 -1.60 12.23
N ASN A 167 -18.98 -2.42 12.58
CA ASN A 167 -19.01 -3.45 13.63
C ASN A 167 -20.09 -4.52 13.41
N LEU A 168 -20.49 -4.76 12.16
CA LEU A 168 -21.51 -5.75 11.80
C LEU A 168 -20.93 -7.16 11.58
N LEU A 169 -19.59 -7.30 11.55
CA LEU A 169 -18.94 -8.58 11.31
C LEU A 169 -19.06 -9.49 12.53
N ASN A 170 -19.59 -10.68 12.32
CA ASN A 170 -19.79 -11.69 13.34
C ASN A 170 -18.95 -12.95 13.02
N SER A 171 -18.29 -13.52 14.02
CA SER A 171 -17.55 -14.78 13.84
C SER A 171 -18.43 -15.98 14.10
N VAL A 172 -18.54 -16.83 13.09
CA VAL A 172 -19.10 -18.19 13.16
C VAL A 172 -18.00 -19.24 12.90
N SER A 173 -16.75 -18.85 13.04
CA SER A 173 -15.59 -19.70 12.84
C SER A 173 -15.51 -20.80 13.90
N GLU A 174 -15.05 -21.98 13.53
CA GLU A 174 -14.67 -23.03 14.48
C GLU A 174 -13.34 -22.73 15.19
N TYR A 175 -12.56 -21.78 14.67
CA TYR A 175 -11.24 -21.38 15.17
C TYR A 175 -11.37 -20.29 16.23
N GLN A 176 -11.94 -20.61 17.40
CA GLN A 176 -12.19 -19.61 18.46
C GLN A 176 -11.00 -19.40 19.40
N THR A 177 -10.07 -20.35 19.43
CA THR A 177 -8.88 -20.28 20.28
C THR A 177 -7.64 -20.70 19.49
N ILE A 178 -6.48 -20.15 19.88
CA ILE A 178 -5.22 -20.56 19.27
C ILE A 178 -4.87 -21.98 19.78
N PRO A 179 -4.62 -22.95 18.88
CA PRO A 179 -4.38 -24.34 19.27
C PRO A 179 -3.02 -24.58 19.92
N VAL A 180 -2.15 -23.56 19.96
CA VAL A 180 -0.79 -23.65 20.51
C VAL A 180 -0.59 -22.65 21.64
N ASN A 181 -0.07 -23.12 22.76
CA ASN A 181 0.24 -22.26 23.88
C ASN A 181 1.61 -21.59 23.67
N ILE A 182 1.59 -20.44 23.03
CA ILE A 182 2.77 -19.59 22.82
C ILE A 182 2.56 -18.30 23.63
N SER A 183 3.44 -18.01 24.55
CA SER A 183 3.29 -16.97 25.57
C SER A 183 3.06 -15.55 25.04
N TRP A 184 3.52 -15.25 23.82
CA TRP A 184 3.35 -13.94 23.21
C TRP A 184 2.10 -13.82 22.32
N LEU A 185 1.38 -14.92 22.06
CA LEU A 185 0.09 -14.91 21.38
C LEU A 185 -1.05 -14.80 22.39
N LYS A 186 -2.12 -14.13 22.00
CA LYS A 186 -3.35 -14.06 22.78
C LYS A 186 -4.18 -15.33 22.54
N SER A 187 -4.57 -16.00 23.61
CA SER A 187 -5.33 -17.27 23.53
C SER A 187 -6.68 -17.13 22.81
N ASP A 188 -7.26 -15.92 22.80
CA ASP A 188 -8.53 -15.61 22.14
C ASP A 188 -8.37 -15.35 20.63
N GLY A 189 -7.15 -15.40 20.09
CA GLY A 189 -6.85 -15.13 18.67
C GLY A 189 -6.95 -13.65 18.30
N GLY A 190 -6.91 -12.77 19.27
CA GLY A 190 -6.86 -11.32 19.00
C GLY A 190 -5.56 -10.91 18.29
N PRO A 191 -5.61 -9.87 17.44
CA PRO A 191 -4.40 -9.36 16.81
C PRO A 191 -3.34 -8.94 17.83
N VAL A 192 -2.08 -9.17 17.48
CA VAL A 192 -0.91 -8.75 18.27
C VAL A 192 -0.22 -7.61 17.53
N ILE A 193 0.14 -6.56 18.23
CA ILE A 193 0.90 -5.44 17.66
C ILE A 193 2.24 -5.35 18.39
N GLU A 194 3.31 -5.44 17.62
CA GLU A 194 4.68 -5.32 18.11
C GLU A 194 5.29 -4.01 17.60
N TYR A 195 5.61 -3.15 18.54
CA TYR A 195 6.22 -1.87 18.25
C TYR A 195 7.74 -1.95 18.43
N LEU A 196 8.46 -1.84 17.34
CA LEU A 196 9.91 -1.83 17.30
C LEU A 196 10.43 -0.42 17.00
N SER A 197 11.71 -0.17 17.30
CA SER A 197 12.39 1.03 16.84
C SER A 197 12.98 0.75 15.46
N LEU A 198 12.24 1.10 14.40
CA LEU A 198 12.63 0.82 13.03
C LEU A 198 13.42 1.98 12.42
N PRO A 199 14.50 1.71 11.64
CA PRO A 199 15.24 2.75 10.97
C PRO A 199 14.38 3.51 9.96
N LEU A 200 14.62 4.81 9.85
CA LEU A 200 13.97 5.64 8.84
C LEU A 200 14.54 5.32 7.45
N GLY A 201 13.68 5.32 6.43
CA GLY A 201 14.11 5.13 5.04
C GLY A 201 14.29 3.68 4.59
N GLU A 202 14.27 2.71 5.49
CA GLU A 202 14.44 1.30 5.15
C GLU A 202 13.10 0.63 4.81
N LYS A 203 13.05 -0.05 3.64
CA LYS A 203 11.89 -0.85 3.23
C LYS A 203 11.85 -2.22 3.91
N SER A 204 12.99 -2.71 4.35
CA SER A 204 13.19 -4.06 4.91
C SER A 204 14.09 -4.02 6.13
N PRO A 205 13.63 -3.41 7.25
CA PRO A 205 14.43 -3.27 8.46
C PRO A 205 14.87 -4.64 9.01
N GLU A 206 16.17 -4.85 9.19
CA GLU A 206 16.73 -6.13 9.63
C GLU A 206 16.19 -6.52 11.02
N ILE A 207 15.98 -5.55 11.89
CA ILE A 207 15.38 -5.75 13.22
C ILE A 207 14.00 -6.39 13.11
N ALA A 208 13.14 -5.88 12.21
CA ALA A 208 11.81 -6.43 12.00
C ALA A 208 11.86 -7.83 11.37
N ILE A 209 12.75 -8.04 10.40
CA ILE A 209 12.94 -9.34 9.74
C ILE A 209 13.38 -10.39 10.76
N SER A 210 14.40 -10.09 11.58
CA SER A 210 14.92 -10.98 12.61
C SER A 210 13.87 -11.28 13.69
N PHE A 211 13.09 -10.27 14.08
CA PHE A 211 11.98 -10.45 14.99
C PHE A 211 10.93 -11.41 14.43
N ILE A 212 10.43 -11.15 13.20
CA ILE A 212 9.42 -12.00 12.55
C ILE A 212 9.95 -13.43 12.41
N LEU A 213 11.19 -13.60 11.95
CA LEU A 213 11.80 -14.92 11.82
C LEU A 213 11.86 -15.68 13.13
N SER A 214 12.21 -15.03 14.24
CA SER A 214 12.21 -15.63 15.57
C SER A 214 10.82 -16.10 16.00
N LYS A 215 9.79 -15.28 15.72
CA LYS A 215 8.39 -15.62 16.05
C LYS A 215 7.86 -16.74 15.17
N VAL A 216 8.20 -16.75 13.89
CA VAL A 216 7.84 -17.85 12.96
C VAL A 216 8.48 -19.16 13.43
N LYS A 217 9.75 -19.15 13.85
CA LYS A 217 10.40 -20.35 14.40
C LYS A 217 9.63 -20.88 15.61
N SER A 218 9.27 -20.04 16.55
CA SER A 218 8.54 -20.45 17.76
C SER A 218 7.15 -21.04 17.43
N ILE A 219 6.49 -20.58 16.37
CA ILE A 219 5.23 -21.18 15.87
C ILE A 219 5.51 -22.57 15.28
N LEU A 220 6.54 -22.68 14.42
CA LEU A 220 6.86 -23.93 13.73
C LEU A 220 7.39 -25.01 14.67
N GLU A 221 8.06 -24.65 15.77
CA GLU A 221 8.49 -25.60 16.81
C GLU A 221 7.30 -26.30 17.49
N VAL A 222 6.19 -25.58 17.66
CA VAL A 222 4.97 -26.13 18.28
C VAL A 222 4.04 -26.76 17.23
N SER A 223 3.98 -26.15 16.04
CA SER A 223 3.13 -26.59 14.92
C SER A 223 3.88 -26.50 13.58
N SER A 224 4.61 -27.53 13.23
CA SER A 224 5.44 -27.56 12.01
C SER A 224 4.66 -27.41 10.69
N LYS A 225 3.36 -27.71 10.71
CA LYS A 225 2.44 -27.60 9.57
C LYS A 225 1.65 -26.30 9.53
N ALA A 226 1.82 -25.41 10.51
CA ALA A 226 1.10 -24.13 10.53
C ALA A 226 1.35 -23.36 9.25
N SER A 227 0.29 -22.87 8.62
CA SER A 227 0.38 -22.01 7.45
C SER A 227 0.61 -20.56 7.88
N ILE A 228 1.68 -19.95 7.35
CA ILE A 228 2.14 -18.65 7.79
C ILE A 228 2.28 -17.72 6.58
N ALA A 229 1.71 -16.52 6.65
CA ALA A 229 1.99 -15.46 5.68
C ALA A 229 2.81 -14.34 6.33
N VAL A 230 3.78 -13.80 5.59
CA VAL A 230 4.50 -12.57 5.93
C VAL A 230 4.24 -11.56 4.83
N LEU A 231 3.51 -10.52 5.17
CA LEU A 231 3.02 -9.52 4.23
C LEU A 231 3.78 -8.20 4.36
N CYS A 232 4.08 -7.59 3.22
CA CYS A 232 4.70 -6.28 3.14
C CYS A 232 4.12 -5.49 1.95
N LYS A 233 4.43 -4.18 1.87
CA LYS A 233 3.97 -3.35 0.73
C LYS A 233 4.88 -3.45 -0.48
N PHE A 234 6.19 -3.59 -0.29
CA PHE A 234 7.17 -3.46 -1.36
C PHE A 234 7.71 -4.81 -1.83
N LYS A 235 7.84 -4.98 -3.16
CA LYS A 235 8.45 -6.16 -3.78
C LYS A 235 9.92 -6.36 -3.36
N ASP A 236 10.65 -5.29 -3.12
CA ASP A 236 12.03 -5.37 -2.66
C ASP A 236 12.13 -6.04 -1.29
N SER A 237 11.14 -5.78 -0.41
CA SER A 237 11.05 -6.39 0.91
C SER A 237 10.80 -7.90 0.85
N ILE A 238 10.10 -8.39 -0.18
CA ILE A 238 9.87 -9.83 -0.36
C ILE A 238 11.20 -10.56 -0.52
N ARG A 239 12.08 -10.06 -1.40
CA ARG A 239 13.38 -10.70 -1.66
C ARG A 239 14.25 -10.74 -0.41
N SER A 240 14.30 -9.64 0.36
CA SER A 240 15.05 -9.56 1.60
C SER A 240 14.50 -10.53 2.65
N LEU A 241 13.18 -10.59 2.83
CA LEU A 241 12.50 -11.52 3.72
C LEU A 241 12.75 -12.97 3.30
N GLN A 242 12.54 -13.32 2.03
CA GLN A 242 12.76 -14.69 1.52
C GLN A 242 14.19 -15.14 1.76
N LYS A 243 15.19 -14.29 1.45
CA LYS A 243 16.60 -14.60 1.69
C LYS A 243 16.88 -14.83 3.17
N ALA A 244 16.38 -13.96 4.04
CA ALA A 244 16.58 -14.09 5.49
C ALA A 244 15.90 -15.34 6.05
N PHE A 245 14.71 -15.70 5.56
CA PHE A 245 13.99 -16.89 5.99
C PHE A 245 14.68 -18.19 5.53
N VAL A 246 15.13 -18.25 4.28
CA VAL A 246 15.88 -19.41 3.77
C VAL A 246 17.16 -19.64 4.59
N LEU A 247 17.92 -18.58 4.87
CA LEU A 247 19.12 -18.65 5.70
C LEU A 247 18.75 -18.99 7.16
N GLY A 248 17.79 -18.27 7.72
CA GLY A 248 17.44 -18.41 9.13
C GLY A 248 16.79 -19.75 9.48
N LEU A 249 16.05 -20.36 8.57
CA LEU A 249 15.45 -21.69 8.74
C LEU A 249 16.40 -22.82 8.30
N SER A 250 17.58 -22.49 7.76
CA SER A 250 18.58 -23.45 7.26
C SER A 250 18.01 -24.39 6.19
N VAL A 251 17.18 -23.86 5.28
CA VAL A 251 16.53 -24.63 4.21
C VAL A 251 17.05 -24.18 2.83
N LYS A 252 16.91 -25.06 1.81
CA LYS A 252 17.28 -24.70 0.42
C LYS A 252 16.24 -23.80 -0.24
N ASN A 253 14.97 -24.05 0.03
CA ASN A 253 13.83 -23.29 -0.47
C ASN A 253 12.88 -22.98 0.68
N LEU A 254 12.10 -21.91 0.53
CA LEU A 254 11.07 -21.59 1.49
C LEU A 254 10.05 -22.75 1.57
N PRO A 255 9.67 -23.22 2.78
CA PRO A 255 8.66 -24.25 2.93
C PRO A 255 7.30 -23.84 2.35
N ASP A 256 6.54 -24.77 1.78
CA ASP A 256 5.26 -24.50 1.12
C ASP A 256 4.20 -23.89 2.05
N ASN A 257 4.31 -24.14 3.35
CA ASN A 257 3.43 -23.57 4.36
C ASN A 257 3.82 -22.15 4.81
N ILE A 258 4.90 -21.57 4.25
CA ILE A 258 5.29 -20.19 4.49
C ILE A 258 5.17 -19.39 3.19
N LYS A 259 4.34 -18.36 3.20
CA LYS A 259 4.16 -17.46 2.06
C LYS A 259 4.64 -16.06 2.41
N ILE A 260 5.58 -15.52 1.63
CA ILE A 260 6.08 -14.15 1.75
C ILE A 260 5.69 -13.40 0.50
N GLU A 261 4.79 -12.39 0.63
CA GLU A 261 4.22 -11.73 -0.55
C GLU A 261 3.80 -10.28 -0.23
N THR A 262 3.50 -9.49 -1.26
CA THR A 262 2.86 -8.19 -1.08
C THR A 262 1.38 -8.35 -0.75
N VAL A 263 0.83 -7.37 -0.02
CA VAL A 263 -0.60 -7.37 0.35
C VAL A 263 -1.50 -7.45 -0.88
N ASP A 264 -1.13 -6.77 -1.97
CA ASP A 264 -1.92 -6.74 -3.21
C ASP A 264 -2.09 -8.13 -3.86
N ARG A 265 -1.20 -9.09 -3.58
CA ARG A 265 -1.21 -10.43 -4.19
C ARG A 265 -1.81 -11.52 -3.31
N VAL A 266 -2.23 -11.19 -2.10
CA VAL A 266 -2.76 -12.17 -1.15
C VAL A 266 -4.26 -12.02 -0.90
N GLN A 267 -4.96 -11.27 -1.74
CA GLN A 267 -6.41 -11.23 -1.68
C GLN A 267 -6.95 -12.66 -1.92
N GLY A 268 -7.95 -13.08 -1.14
CA GLY A 268 -8.42 -14.45 -1.12
C GLY A 268 -7.64 -15.42 -0.19
N LEU A 269 -6.34 -15.18 0.05
CA LEU A 269 -5.50 -16.07 0.87
C LEU A 269 -6.05 -16.25 2.29
N THR A 270 -6.00 -17.50 2.78
CA THR A 270 -6.30 -17.84 4.18
C THR A 270 -5.14 -18.62 4.77
N VAL A 271 -4.62 -18.18 5.91
CA VAL A 271 -3.50 -18.81 6.63
C VAL A 271 -3.82 -18.90 8.13
N ASP A 272 -3.02 -19.66 8.86
CA ASP A 272 -3.19 -19.78 10.32
C ASP A 272 -2.67 -18.53 11.04
N TYR A 273 -1.50 -18.04 10.63
CA TYR A 273 -0.88 -16.84 11.19
C TYR A 273 -0.45 -15.89 10.09
N CYS A 274 -0.71 -14.62 10.28
CA CYS A 274 -0.35 -13.58 9.31
C CYS A 274 0.49 -12.48 9.98
N PHE A 275 1.72 -12.31 9.52
CA PHE A 275 2.57 -11.19 9.91
C PHE A 275 2.42 -10.07 8.88
N PHE A 276 2.17 -8.87 9.35
CA PHE A 276 2.12 -7.68 8.50
C PHE A 276 3.18 -6.69 8.97
N ILE A 277 4.20 -6.47 8.14
CA ILE A 277 5.29 -5.53 8.43
C ILE A 277 4.98 -4.15 7.85
N ILE A 278 5.07 -3.12 8.70
CA ILE A 278 4.84 -1.72 8.35
C ILE A 278 6.11 -0.91 8.65
N PRO A 279 7.11 -0.90 7.76
CA PRO A 279 8.27 -0.02 7.88
C PRO A 279 7.85 1.45 7.75
N ASN A 280 8.64 2.37 8.33
CA ASN A 280 8.34 3.81 8.30
C ASN A 280 8.09 4.37 6.90
N VAL A 281 8.83 3.90 5.90
CA VAL A 281 8.66 4.33 4.49
C VAL A 281 7.36 3.86 3.84
N SER A 282 6.66 2.89 4.44
CA SER A 282 5.41 2.35 3.89
C SER A 282 4.16 2.85 4.60
N THR A 283 4.27 3.61 5.69
CA THR A 283 3.14 4.02 6.53
C THR A 283 2.03 4.65 5.70
N ARG A 284 2.36 5.60 4.82
CA ARG A 284 1.38 6.27 3.95
C ARG A 284 0.52 5.30 3.13
N TYR A 285 1.09 4.17 2.69
CA TYR A 285 0.39 3.17 1.87
C TYR A 285 -0.20 2.06 2.72
N SER A 286 0.56 1.57 3.70
CA SER A 286 0.16 0.44 4.55
C SER A 286 -0.99 0.79 5.50
N LEU A 287 -1.22 2.07 5.77
CA LEU A 287 -2.32 2.58 6.60
C LEU A 287 -3.54 3.05 5.77
N GLN A 288 -3.56 2.80 4.46
CA GLN A 288 -4.78 2.93 3.68
C GLN A 288 -5.78 1.85 4.13
N SER A 289 -7.03 2.23 4.30
CA SER A 289 -8.08 1.40 4.89
C SER A 289 -8.20 0.03 4.23
N GLU A 290 -8.30 0.01 2.91
CA GLU A 290 -8.52 -1.19 2.10
C GLU A 290 -7.31 -2.13 2.16
N LEU A 291 -6.09 -1.58 2.04
CA LEU A 291 -4.86 -2.38 2.11
C LEU A 291 -4.66 -2.96 3.50
N PHE A 292 -4.87 -2.14 4.53
CA PHE A 292 -4.75 -2.57 5.92
C PHE A 292 -5.78 -3.65 6.26
N ASN A 293 -7.03 -3.48 5.83
CA ASN A 293 -8.08 -4.48 6.01
C ASN A 293 -7.70 -5.81 5.33
N VAL A 294 -7.24 -5.78 4.07
CA VAL A 294 -6.77 -7.01 3.40
C VAL A 294 -5.65 -7.67 4.20
N ALA A 295 -4.62 -6.93 4.61
CA ALA A 295 -3.49 -7.49 5.32
C ALA A 295 -3.88 -8.13 6.67
N THR A 296 -4.82 -7.52 7.38
CA THR A 296 -5.18 -7.93 8.75
C THR A 296 -6.31 -8.94 8.84
N SER A 297 -6.98 -9.25 7.73
CA SER A 297 -8.09 -10.22 7.67
C SER A 297 -7.69 -11.58 7.07
N ARG A 298 -6.40 -11.92 6.96
CA ARG A 298 -5.94 -13.17 6.32
C ARG A 298 -5.84 -14.35 7.28
N ALA A 299 -5.64 -14.10 8.58
CA ALA A 299 -5.36 -15.15 9.55
C ALA A 299 -6.61 -15.80 10.13
N ARG A 300 -6.58 -17.13 10.30
CA ARG A 300 -7.58 -17.88 11.09
C ARG A 300 -7.37 -17.63 12.58
N TYR A 301 -6.13 -17.75 13.05
CA TYR A 301 -5.83 -17.68 14.47
C TYR A 301 -5.35 -16.30 14.93
N CYS A 302 -4.33 -15.75 14.29
CA CYS A 302 -3.77 -14.49 14.76
C CYS A 302 -3.11 -13.69 13.65
N THR A 303 -3.39 -12.38 13.62
CA THR A 303 -2.64 -11.40 12.85
C THR A 303 -1.63 -10.71 13.75
N ILE A 304 -0.37 -10.65 13.31
CA ILE A 304 0.74 -10.01 14.01
C ILE A 304 1.20 -8.81 13.19
N ILE A 305 0.99 -7.60 13.70
CA ILE A 305 1.44 -6.37 13.06
C ILE A 305 2.79 -5.98 13.66
N VAL A 306 3.79 -5.80 12.81
CA VAL A 306 5.14 -5.36 13.21
C VAL A 306 5.38 -3.99 12.63
N ALA A 307 5.49 -2.98 13.49
CA ALA A 307 5.55 -1.59 13.08
C ALA A 307 6.51 -0.76 13.96
N ASP A 308 6.79 0.46 13.51
CA ASP A 308 7.54 1.41 14.33
C ASP A 308 6.71 1.95 15.50
N LYS A 309 7.38 2.29 16.59
CA LYS A 309 6.77 2.92 17.76
C LYS A 309 6.05 4.24 17.46
N LEU A 310 6.42 4.90 16.38
CA LEU A 310 5.83 6.16 15.95
C LEU A 310 4.53 5.97 15.15
N LEU A 311 4.15 4.72 14.82
CA LEU A 311 2.97 4.42 13.99
C LEU A 311 1.71 5.16 14.45
N LEU A 312 1.45 5.22 15.76
CA LEU A 312 0.26 5.87 16.32
C LEU A 312 0.25 7.40 16.17
N LYS A 313 1.40 8.01 15.85
CA LYS A 313 1.53 9.45 15.58
C LYS A 313 1.29 9.79 14.10
N GLU A 314 1.27 8.77 13.25
CA GLU A 314 1.03 8.95 11.81
C GLU A 314 -0.41 9.36 11.54
N ASN A 315 -0.59 10.12 10.46
CA ASN A 315 -1.92 10.41 9.95
C ASN A 315 -2.47 9.16 9.26
N MET A 316 -3.54 8.60 9.79
CA MET A 316 -4.16 7.37 9.30
C MET A 316 -5.68 7.50 9.23
N ASN A 317 -6.30 6.65 8.44
CA ASN A 317 -7.75 6.51 8.39
C ASN A 317 -8.30 6.15 9.78
N GLU A 318 -9.49 6.66 10.09
CA GLU A 318 -10.17 6.47 11.39
C GLU A 318 -10.41 4.99 11.71
N ASP A 319 -10.79 4.17 10.72
CA ASP A 319 -11.05 2.74 10.92
C ASP A 319 -9.76 1.98 11.24
N VAL A 320 -8.65 2.32 10.57
CA VAL A 320 -7.32 1.77 10.90
C VAL A 320 -6.93 2.14 12.33
N ARG A 321 -7.16 3.38 12.74
CA ARG A 321 -6.92 3.83 14.12
C ARG A 321 -7.76 3.05 15.12
N LYS A 322 -9.05 2.88 14.86
CA LYS A 322 -9.94 2.07 15.70
C LYS A 322 -9.50 0.62 15.80
N TYR A 323 -9.07 0.03 14.67
CA TYR A 323 -8.52 -1.33 14.67
C TYR A 323 -7.30 -1.45 15.59
N LEU A 324 -6.31 -0.57 15.42
CA LEU A 324 -5.10 -0.57 16.23
C LEU A 324 -5.40 -0.38 17.72
N LEU A 325 -6.33 0.50 18.07
CA LEU A 325 -6.76 0.70 19.45
C LEU A 325 -7.47 -0.54 20.02
N LYS A 326 -8.35 -1.18 19.27
CA LYS A 326 -9.00 -2.43 19.69
C LYS A 326 -8.01 -3.59 19.85
N ALA A 327 -7.01 -3.66 18.98
CA ALA A 327 -5.98 -4.69 19.00
C ALA A 327 -4.97 -4.51 20.15
N SER A 328 -4.68 -3.26 20.51
CA SER A 328 -3.77 -2.89 21.61
C SER A 328 -4.49 -3.00 22.94
N ASN A 329 -4.65 -4.04 23.57
CA ASN A 329 -5.34 -4.27 24.84
C ASN A 329 -5.66 -3.04 25.74
N ASP A 330 -6.70 -3.15 26.54
CA ASP A 330 -7.36 -2.28 27.53
C ASP A 330 -6.56 -1.16 28.25
N SER A 331 -5.24 -1.24 28.34
CA SER A 331 -4.39 -0.18 28.88
C SER A 331 -4.39 1.11 28.04
N TYR A 332 -4.61 1.02 26.72
CA TYR A 332 -4.78 2.20 25.86
C TYR A 332 -6.20 2.75 25.84
N VAL A 333 -7.21 1.91 26.10
CA VAL A 333 -8.61 2.34 26.24
C VAL A 333 -8.78 3.21 27.48
N SER A 334 -8.02 2.96 28.54
CA SER A 334 -8.01 3.83 29.73
C SER A 334 -7.39 5.20 29.42
N LEU A 335 -6.33 5.27 28.63
CA LEU A 335 -5.74 6.54 28.17
C LEU A 335 -6.67 7.32 27.22
N ALA A 336 -7.33 6.63 26.28
CA ALA A 336 -8.28 7.27 25.35
C ALA A 336 -9.57 7.73 26.06
N LYS A 337 -10.07 6.98 27.06
CA LYS A 337 -11.19 7.41 27.92
C LYS A 337 -10.80 8.58 28.82
N THR A 338 -9.57 8.64 29.27
CA THR A 338 -9.05 9.76 30.08
C THR A 338 -8.92 11.04 29.24
N ILE A 339 -8.65 10.92 27.94
CA ILE A 339 -8.59 12.07 27.01
C ILE A 339 -9.99 12.55 26.59
N SER A 340 -11.01 11.68 26.57
CA SER A 340 -12.37 12.05 26.14
C SER A 340 -13.33 12.47 27.27
N SER A 341 -12.99 12.27 28.53
CA SER A 341 -13.91 12.50 29.66
C SER A 341 -13.37 13.35 30.82
N GLY A 342 -12.25 14.04 30.64
CA GLY A 342 -11.74 14.92 31.67
C GLY A 342 -10.86 16.04 31.13
N SER A 343 -11.15 17.27 31.50
CA SER A 343 -10.16 18.33 31.50
C SER A 343 -9.02 17.91 32.43
N ILE A 344 -7.98 17.32 31.88
CA ILE A 344 -6.76 17.04 32.63
C ILE A 344 -6.03 18.35 32.79
N THR A 345 -6.11 18.91 33.97
CA THR A 345 -5.15 19.94 34.39
C THR A 345 -3.81 19.23 34.61
N LEU A 346 -3.03 19.11 33.55
CA LEU A 346 -1.64 18.70 33.64
C LEU A 346 -0.88 19.87 34.30
N THR A 347 -0.56 19.72 35.56
CA THR A 347 0.44 20.58 36.20
C THR A 347 1.80 20.14 35.69
N ILE A 348 2.19 20.67 34.52
CA ILE A 348 3.53 20.48 33.97
C ILE A 348 4.45 21.34 34.83
N LYS A 349 5.25 20.71 35.69
CA LYS A 349 6.26 21.40 36.52
C LYS A 349 7.42 21.98 35.73
N ASP A 350 7.60 21.57 34.48
CA ASP A 350 8.59 22.13 33.57
C ASP A 350 7.87 22.85 32.42
N LYS A 351 8.02 24.14 32.36
CA LYS A 351 7.60 24.95 31.22
C LYS A 351 8.39 24.50 30.00
N ILE A 352 7.76 23.68 29.17
CA ILE A 352 8.24 23.50 27.79
C ILE A 352 8.02 24.84 27.11
N ASP A 353 9.11 25.47 26.73
CA ASP A 353 9.09 26.73 25.98
C ASP A 353 8.52 26.45 24.59
N LEU A 354 7.21 26.62 24.45
CA LEU A 354 6.48 26.43 23.20
C LEU A 354 6.91 27.41 22.10
N SER A 355 7.61 28.49 22.46
CA SER A 355 8.14 29.44 21.48
C SER A 355 9.19 28.83 20.56
N LYS A 356 9.81 27.71 20.98
CA LYS A 356 10.72 26.90 20.14
C LYS A 356 10.01 26.02 19.13
N PHE A 357 8.69 25.84 19.25
CA PHE A 357 7.85 25.01 18.36
C PHE A 357 6.78 25.82 17.63
N GLU A 358 6.73 27.13 17.81
CA GLU A 358 5.98 27.98 16.91
C GLU A 358 6.54 27.80 15.51
N ARG A 359 5.67 27.31 14.60
CA ARG A 359 5.95 27.35 13.17
C ARG A 359 6.26 28.81 12.87
N LYS A 360 7.53 29.15 12.67
CA LYS A 360 7.86 30.37 11.95
C LYS A 360 7.14 30.27 10.62
N ARG A 361 5.99 30.92 10.49
CA ARG A 361 5.52 31.36 9.18
C ARG A 361 6.75 31.98 8.52
N THR A 362 6.92 31.70 7.24
CA THR A 362 7.92 32.30 6.38
C THR A 362 7.74 33.82 6.44
N GLU A 363 8.15 34.43 7.53
CA GLU A 363 8.29 35.85 7.59
C GLU A 363 9.48 36.16 6.71
N LEU A 364 9.21 36.90 5.65
CA LEU A 364 10.24 37.61 4.90
C LEU A 364 11.12 38.31 5.95
N VAL A 365 12.32 37.79 6.16
CA VAL A 365 13.25 38.42 7.08
C VAL A 365 13.59 39.75 6.44
N GLU A 366 13.07 40.84 7.00
CA GLU A 366 13.37 42.18 6.54
C GLU A 366 14.89 42.34 6.42
N GLY A 367 15.37 42.63 5.23
CA GLY A 367 16.78 42.91 4.96
C GLY A 367 17.60 41.75 4.36
N LYS A 368 17.03 40.53 4.16
CA LYS A 368 17.73 39.46 3.41
C LYS A 368 17.07 39.22 2.07
N GLU A 369 17.87 39.11 1.02
CA GLU A 369 17.38 38.75 -0.32
C GLU A 369 17.04 37.26 -0.35
N ASN A 370 15.86 36.91 -0.87
CA ASN A 370 15.47 35.50 -1.10
C ASN A 370 16.28 34.93 -2.24
N ILE A 371 16.87 33.77 -2.00
CA ILE A 371 17.57 32.96 -3.02
C ILE A 371 16.79 31.68 -3.26
N TYR A 372 16.38 31.44 -4.49
CA TYR A 372 15.65 30.23 -4.85
C TYR A 372 16.60 29.16 -5.39
N ILE A 373 16.58 28.00 -4.78
CA ILE A 373 17.24 26.77 -5.26
C ILE A 373 16.16 25.85 -5.79
N ILE A 374 16.27 25.41 -7.03
CA ILE A 374 15.21 24.67 -7.72
C ILE A 374 15.61 23.21 -7.89
N ASP A 375 14.73 22.31 -7.48
CA ASP A 375 14.87 20.87 -7.65
C ASP A 375 14.45 20.41 -9.06
N THR A 376 14.96 19.27 -9.53
CA THR A 376 14.72 18.65 -10.83
C THR A 376 13.23 18.42 -11.11
N ASN A 377 12.48 17.91 -10.11
CA ASN A 377 11.06 17.63 -10.23
C ASN A 377 10.22 18.88 -10.53
N VAL A 378 10.65 20.02 -10.06
CA VAL A 378 9.97 21.28 -10.31
C VAL A 378 10.04 21.67 -11.79
N PHE A 379 11.18 21.49 -12.45
CA PHE A 379 11.34 21.75 -13.89
C PHE A 379 10.51 20.79 -14.75
N VAL A 380 10.37 19.54 -14.33
CA VAL A 380 9.52 18.56 -15.02
C VAL A 380 8.05 18.95 -14.96
N ASN A 381 7.59 19.41 -13.78
CA ASN A 381 6.18 19.77 -13.56
C ASN A 381 5.84 21.21 -13.99
N CYS A 382 6.81 22.09 -14.02
CA CYS A 382 6.63 23.52 -14.37
C CYS A 382 7.88 24.02 -15.12
N PRO A 383 8.00 23.77 -16.43
CA PRO A 383 9.18 24.12 -17.22
C PRO A 383 9.49 25.62 -17.29
N ASP A 384 8.52 26.47 -16.98
CA ASP A 384 8.61 27.93 -16.95
C ASP A 384 8.75 28.53 -15.55
N ILE A 385 9.09 27.70 -14.57
CA ILE A 385 9.18 28.13 -13.14
C ILE A 385 10.11 29.33 -12.94
N ILE A 386 11.23 29.39 -13.65
CA ILE A 386 12.18 30.51 -13.56
C ILE A 386 11.49 31.84 -13.90
N ASN A 387 10.65 31.85 -14.93
CA ASN A 387 9.91 33.06 -15.31
C ASN A 387 8.85 33.43 -14.28
N LYS A 388 8.29 32.44 -13.56
CA LYS A 388 7.29 32.66 -12.53
C LYS A 388 7.90 33.19 -11.22
N ILE A 389 9.11 32.77 -10.87
CA ILE A 389 9.87 33.34 -9.75
C ILE A 389 10.21 34.81 -10.06
N GLY A 390 10.55 35.10 -11.32
CA GLY A 390 10.82 36.46 -11.78
C GLY A 390 12.25 36.93 -11.56
N LYS A 391 12.61 37.99 -12.27
CA LYS A 391 13.98 38.52 -12.33
C LYS A 391 14.44 39.26 -11.07
N LYS A 392 13.52 39.47 -10.14
CA LYS A 392 13.82 40.20 -8.88
C LYS A 392 14.65 39.35 -7.91
N TYR A 393 14.56 38.04 -8.00
CA TYR A 393 15.18 37.13 -7.08
C TYR A 393 16.37 36.41 -7.72
N LYS A 394 17.41 36.14 -6.94
CA LYS A 394 18.52 35.30 -7.36
C LYS A 394 18.05 33.84 -7.42
N ILE A 395 18.28 33.20 -8.54
CA ILE A 395 17.91 31.79 -8.77
C ILE A 395 19.19 30.97 -8.98
N ILE A 396 19.35 29.94 -8.17
CA ILE A 396 20.47 29.02 -8.24
C ILE A 396 19.97 27.66 -8.73
N ILE A 397 20.61 27.16 -9.75
CA ILE A 397 20.34 25.84 -10.32
C ILE A 397 21.54 24.94 -10.00
N PRO A 398 21.40 23.96 -9.10
CA PRO A 398 22.48 23.02 -8.83
C PRO A 398 22.92 22.29 -10.11
N SER A 399 24.22 22.11 -10.32
CA SER A 399 24.76 21.37 -11.48
C SER A 399 24.16 19.97 -11.57
N THR A 400 23.92 19.34 -10.41
CA THR A 400 23.23 18.04 -10.30
C THR A 400 21.85 18.01 -10.96
N VAL A 401 21.10 19.12 -10.88
CA VAL A 401 19.77 19.23 -11.51
C VAL A 401 19.87 19.20 -13.03
N LEU A 402 20.89 19.87 -13.60
CA LEU A 402 21.14 19.83 -15.05
C LEU A 402 21.52 18.44 -15.51
N GLU A 403 22.40 17.73 -14.76
CA GLU A 403 22.76 16.34 -15.03
C GLU A 403 21.54 15.42 -15.01
N GLU A 404 20.63 15.61 -14.07
CA GLU A 404 19.41 14.81 -13.98
C GLU A 404 18.45 15.10 -15.12
N LEU A 405 18.26 16.36 -15.49
CA LEU A 405 17.45 16.74 -16.64
C LEU A 405 18.00 16.13 -17.95
N ASP A 406 19.32 16.09 -18.11
CA ASP A 406 19.96 15.45 -19.28
C ASP A 406 19.76 13.93 -19.29
N LYS A 407 19.87 13.27 -18.15
CA LYS A 407 19.56 11.82 -18.00
C LYS A 407 18.10 11.52 -18.33
N LEU A 408 17.17 12.40 -17.93
CA LEU A 408 15.75 12.25 -18.23
C LEU A 408 15.45 12.37 -19.74
N LYS A 409 16.23 13.13 -20.53
CA LYS A 409 16.07 13.22 -22.00
C LYS A 409 16.30 11.88 -22.73
N ILE A 410 17.09 11.00 -22.13
CA ILE A 410 17.46 9.70 -22.71
C ILE A 410 16.46 8.61 -22.24
N LYS A 411 15.70 8.86 -21.17
CA LYS A 411 14.80 7.89 -20.59
C LYS A 411 13.50 7.75 -21.41
N GLU A 412 13.10 6.54 -21.71
CA GLU A 412 11.81 6.25 -22.34
C GLU A 412 10.65 6.60 -21.42
N GLY A 413 9.57 7.17 -21.97
CA GLY A 413 8.35 7.52 -21.23
C GLY A 413 8.32 8.93 -20.62
N VAL A 414 9.35 9.75 -20.86
CA VAL A 414 9.38 11.18 -20.44
C VAL A 414 9.11 12.07 -21.65
N ASP A 415 8.23 13.06 -21.48
CA ASP A 415 7.93 14.02 -22.55
C ASP A 415 9.14 14.94 -22.82
N LYS A 416 9.80 14.68 -23.95
CA LYS A 416 11.01 15.41 -24.38
C LYS A 416 10.71 16.89 -24.67
N THR A 417 9.47 17.25 -24.98
CA THR A 417 9.09 18.64 -25.25
C THR A 417 9.11 19.49 -23.98
N ILE A 418 8.69 18.92 -22.85
CA ILE A 418 8.75 19.53 -21.52
C ILE A 418 10.20 19.80 -21.13
N LEU A 419 11.07 18.80 -21.25
CA LEU A 419 12.48 18.92 -20.91
C LEU A 419 13.21 19.93 -21.82
N SER A 420 12.88 19.97 -23.09
CA SER A 420 13.43 20.96 -24.04
C SER A 420 13.00 22.38 -23.67
N LYS A 421 11.74 22.57 -23.27
CA LYS A 421 11.22 23.86 -22.80
C LYS A 421 11.92 24.31 -21.51
N ALA A 422 12.12 23.40 -20.54
CA ALA A 422 12.86 23.70 -19.31
C ALA A 422 14.30 24.12 -19.63
N ALA A 423 15.01 23.34 -20.42
CA ALA A 423 16.39 23.65 -20.82
C ALA A 423 16.52 25.01 -21.54
N LYS A 424 15.56 25.35 -22.43
CA LYS A 424 15.52 26.66 -23.09
C LYS A 424 15.34 27.80 -22.09
N ASN A 425 14.43 27.67 -21.14
CA ASN A 425 14.17 28.67 -20.12
C ASN A 425 15.38 28.86 -19.21
N ILE A 426 16.06 27.78 -18.81
CA ILE A 426 17.30 27.82 -18.04
C ILE A 426 18.39 28.55 -18.81
N SER A 427 18.61 28.22 -20.07
CA SER A 427 19.61 28.87 -20.93
C SER A 427 19.37 30.36 -21.08
N VAL A 428 18.11 30.78 -21.28
CA VAL A 428 17.73 32.20 -21.34
C VAL A 428 18.03 32.89 -20.00
N ALA A 429 17.71 32.27 -18.89
CA ALA A 429 17.93 32.83 -17.56
C ALA A 429 19.43 33.01 -17.25
N PHE A 430 20.28 32.07 -17.65
CA PHE A 430 21.74 32.21 -17.53
C PHE A 430 22.28 33.37 -18.41
N THR A 431 21.80 33.47 -19.65
CA THR A 431 22.20 34.55 -20.56
C THR A 431 21.81 35.91 -20.01
N GLN A 432 20.66 36.04 -19.36
CA GLN A 432 20.17 37.30 -18.75
C GLN A 432 20.71 37.54 -17.35
N LYS A 433 21.57 36.67 -16.81
CA LYS A 433 22.32 36.82 -15.54
C LYS A 433 21.46 36.99 -14.28
N TYR A 434 20.20 36.58 -14.27
CA TYR A 434 19.38 36.49 -13.03
C TYR A 434 19.30 35.09 -12.44
N SER A 435 19.93 34.13 -13.08
CA SER A 435 20.19 32.81 -12.50
C SER A 435 21.64 32.37 -12.74
N CYS A 436 22.14 31.51 -11.90
CA CYS A 436 23.46 30.92 -12.02
C CYS A 436 23.43 29.42 -11.72
N MET A 437 24.41 28.70 -12.27
CA MET A 437 24.68 27.33 -11.91
C MET A 437 25.69 27.29 -10.76
N GLU A 438 25.47 26.39 -9.81
CA GLU A 438 26.42 26.13 -8.74
C GLU A 438 26.66 24.64 -8.51
N ASP A 439 27.92 24.29 -8.23
CA ASP A 439 28.32 22.95 -7.89
C ASP A 439 28.08 22.64 -6.41
N ALA A 440 27.81 21.38 -6.12
CA ALA A 440 27.63 20.89 -4.77
C ALA A 440 28.92 21.03 -3.95
N ASN A 441 28.77 21.43 -2.69
CA ASN A 441 29.84 21.34 -1.70
C ASN A 441 29.46 20.36 -0.59
N ILE A 442 29.72 19.08 -0.86
CA ILE A 442 29.37 17.97 0.03
C ILE A 442 30.06 18.00 1.40
N SER A 443 31.08 18.82 1.59
CA SER A 443 31.71 18.99 2.90
C SER A 443 30.83 19.75 3.91
N LEU A 444 29.82 20.49 3.42
CA LEU A 444 28.85 21.21 4.26
C LEU A 444 27.77 20.29 4.83
N LEU A 445 27.63 19.08 4.32
CA LEU A 445 26.63 18.12 4.81
C LEU A 445 27.09 17.50 6.13
N PRO A 446 26.16 17.34 7.10
CA PRO A 446 26.45 16.63 8.34
C PRO A 446 26.90 15.18 8.10
N ASN A 447 27.58 14.60 9.09
CA ASN A 447 27.94 13.18 9.05
C ASN A 447 26.66 12.33 9.03
N GLY A 448 26.64 11.32 8.14
CA GLY A 448 25.49 10.43 7.95
C GLY A 448 24.67 10.69 6.69
N PHE A 449 24.93 11.79 5.97
CA PHE A 449 24.33 12.02 4.65
C PHE A 449 25.09 11.25 3.56
N ASP A 450 24.33 10.58 2.67
CA ASP A 450 24.93 9.92 1.50
C ASP A 450 25.42 10.97 0.49
N ARG A 451 26.74 11.16 0.45
CA ARG A 451 27.41 12.15 -0.42
C ARG A 451 27.26 11.90 -1.91
N ARG A 452 26.79 10.70 -2.32
CA ARG A 452 26.54 10.33 -3.72
C ARG A 452 25.11 10.62 -4.15
N ASN A 453 24.19 10.80 -3.20
CA ASN A 453 22.79 11.04 -3.47
C ASN A 453 22.59 12.44 -4.09
N PRO A 454 21.90 12.56 -5.23
CA PRO A 454 21.59 13.84 -5.87
C PRO A 454 20.89 14.84 -4.95
N ASP A 455 19.92 14.41 -4.16
CA ASP A 455 19.22 15.24 -3.18
C ASP A 455 20.19 15.89 -2.19
N CYS A 456 21.15 15.11 -1.69
CA CYS A 456 22.17 15.60 -0.77
C CYS A 456 23.07 16.66 -1.42
N LYS A 457 23.37 16.51 -2.72
CA LYS A 457 24.11 17.52 -3.47
C LYS A 457 23.31 18.81 -3.62
N ILE A 458 22.01 18.73 -3.90
CA ILE A 458 21.12 19.91 -3.95
C ILE A 458 21.09 20.61 -2.58
N LEU A 459 20.94 19.87 -1.48
CA LEU A 459 20.96 20.41 -0.12
C LEU A 459 22.28 21.11 0.19
N SER A 460 23.40 20.58 -0.27
CA SER A 460 24.72 21.20 -0.04
C SER A 460 24.87 22.55 -0.74
N VAL A 461 24.21 22.74 -1.89
CA VAL A 461 24.14 24.06 -2.55
C VAL A 461 23.32 25.04 -1.72
N ALA A 462 22.19 24.62 -1.16
CA ALA A 462 21.41 25.47 -0.27
C ALA A 462 22.17 25.86 1.02
N LEU A 463 22.96 24.94 1.58
CA LEU A 463 23.78 25.22 2.76
C LEU A 463 24.90 26.22 2.50
N LYS A 464 25.40 26.37 1.27
CA LYS A 464 26.36 27.44 0.92
C LYS A 464 25.80 28.84 1.19
N HIS A 465 24.48 28.97 1.08
CA HIS A 465 23.76 30.21 1.20
C HIS A 465 23.01 30.35 2.54
N SER A 466 23.43 29.59 3.56
CA SER A 466 22.77 29.60 4.89
C SER A 466 22.75 30.95 5.60
N GLU A 467 23.68 31.82 5.28
CA GLU A 467 23.72 33.20 5.82
C GLU A 467 22.78 34.19 5.11
N GLU A 468 22.31 33.79 3.91
CA GLU A 468 21.31 34.47 3.13
C GLU A 468 19.92 33.90 3.49
N ASN A 469 18.91 34.04 2.66
CA ASN A 469 17.62 33.37 2.88
C ASN A 469 17.35 32.32 1.77
N PRO A 470 17.99 31.15 1.85
CA PRO A 470 17.82 30.10 0.84
C PRO A 470 16.44 29.46 0.93
N ILE A 471 15.73 29.44 -0.17
CA ILE A 471 14.42 28.82 -0.32
C ILE A 471 14.57 27.66 -1.31
N LEU A 472 14.42 26.43 -0.82
CA LEU A 472 14.41 25.26 -1.68
C LEU A 472 12.99 25.04 -2.22
N LEU A 473 12.85 25.16 -3.53
CA LEU A 473 11.62 24.86 -4.24
C LEU A 473 11.67 23.41 -4.71
N THR A 474 10.85 22.55 -4.11
CA THR A 474 10.80 21.12 -4.40
C THR A 474 9.40 20.56 -4.24
N SER A 475 9.04 19.55 -5.03
CA SER A 475 7.84 18.71 -4.85
C SER A 475 8.16 17.38 -4.20
N ASP A 476 9.43 17.11 -3.88
CA ASP A 476 9.85 15.90 -3.17
C ASP A 476 9.74 16.11 -1.66
N ASN A 477 8.86 15.33 -1.03
CA ASN A 477 8.61 15.42 0.41
C ASN A 477 9.82 14.98 1.25
N MET A 478 10.66 14.06 0.74
CA MET A 478 11.84 13.59 1.47
C MET A 478 12.95 14.62 1.41
N LEU A 479 13.16 15.21 0.24
CA LEU A 479 14.10 16.31 0.08
C LEU A 479 13.68 17.51 0.93
N ALA A 480 12.39 17.86 0.95
CA ALA A 480 11.84 18.91 1.79
C ALA A 480 12.03 18.64 3.29
N ALA A 481 11.80 17.41 3.74
CA ALA A 481 11.99 17.02 5.14
C ALA A 481 13.47 17.13 5.56
N ARG A 482 14.39 16.66 4.71
CA ARG A 482 15.85 16.78 4.95
C ARG A 482 16.29 18.24 4.99
N ALA A 483 15.80 19.07 4.07
CA ALA A 483 16.08 20.49 4.03
C ALA A 483 15.62 21.21 5.32
N LYS A 484 14.39 20.92 5.77
CA LYS A 484 13.87 21.47 7.04
C LYS A 484 14.69 21.03 8.25
N GLY A 485 15.16 19.77 8.26
CA GLY A 485 16.07 19.27 9.29
C GLY A 485 17.42 19.98 9.34
N LEU A 486 17.85 20.57 8.22
CA LEU A 486 19.06 21.39 8.09
C LEU A 486 18.79 22.90 8.27
N GLY A 487 17.57 23.29 8.63
CA GLY A 487 17.22 24.71 8.79
C GLY A 487 16.97 25.47 7.48
N ILE A 488 16.87 24.75 6.34
CA ILE A 488 16.62 25.35 5.02
C ILE A 488 15.12 25.53 4.84
N THR A 489 14.69 26.74 4.48
CA THR A 489 13.30 27.03 4.11
C THR A 489 12.90 26.26 2.86
N THR A 490 11.72 25.62 2.87
CA THR A 490 11.21 24.85 1.72
C THR A 490 9.83 25.32 1.32
N ILE A 491 9.57 25.41 0.02
CA ILE A 491 8.25 25.71 -0.56
C ILE A 491 7.96 24.63 -1.61
N THR A 492 6.75 24.05 -1.59
CA THR A 492 6.32 23.16 -2.65
C THR A 492 5.88 23.96 -3.89
N LEU A 493 5.97 23.30 -5.07
CA LEU A 493 5.49 23.93 -6.31
C LEU A 493 4.02 24.38 -6.19
N LYS A 494 3.18 23.57 -5.53
CA LYS A 494 1.76 23.87 -5.31
C LYS A 494 1.56 25.11 -4.41
N GLU A 495 2.38 25.27 -3.39
CA GLU A 495 2.33 26.45 -2.50
C GLU A 495 2.86 27.70 -3.21
N PHE A 496 3.87 27.54 -4.05
CA PHE A 496 4.45 28.64 -4.81
C PHE A 496 3.51 29.18 -5.90
N LEU A 497 2.67 28.32 -6.50
CA LEU A 497 1.74 28.67 -7.58
C LEU A 497 0.37 29.17 -7.09
N LYS A 498 0.08 29.13 -5.78
CA LYS A 498 -1.12 29.74 -5.17
C LYS A 498 -0.95 31.25 -5.01
#